data_f635b1ec4122cf0df99aaaa17e197383
#
_entry.id   f635b1ec4122cf0df99aaaa17e197383
#
_cell.length_a   1.000
_cell.length_b   1.000
_cell.length_c   1.000
_cell.angle_alpha   90.00
_cell.angle_beta   90.00
_cell.angle_gamma   90.00
#
_symmetry.space_group_name_H-M   'P 1'
#
loop_
_entity.id
_entity.type
_entity.pdbx_description
1 polymer ?
#
loop_
_entity_poly.entity_id
_entity_poly.type
_entity_poly.pdbx_seq_one_letter_code
_entity_poly.pdbx_strand_id
1 'polypeptide(L)'
;MKRQTLSAIPSALAALALLSMTACHANQAPVQTPTPKEQAIETTTVHPQQVTSELVLPARIMANPTDMVHIYPLISGRVLSLSILPGQTVTKGQKLGTLQSSDAAQARADFEKARIEAARADLQLNRAKELMQHEVMAQRDYDDLKALDDQDHSELERARQALHVLGFNENDTSDVVPITAPISGVVLDVGTGPGELQRSLDNATAIATIANIDSVWAVGDLYPRDQGSIRVGDKTEITVNGYSDLTLHGPIQNISDAVDPVSLTLKVRVVLPNPGHRLKPQMYATMTVAGRQRNIIVVPATAVVQNGHDVFVFVETAPGKYERRTVTLGETRADTDEITQGLNDGDKVVSSGAELLRAEEAQ
;
A
#
# COMPACT_ATOMS: atom_id res chain seq x y z
N MET A 1 14.26 26.00 50.14
CA MET A 1 14.79 27.21 50.80
C MET A 1 14.32 28.45 50.05
N LYS A 2 13.73 29.37 50.84
CA LYS A 2 13.42 30.81 50.59
C LYS A 2 12.40 31.12 49.47
N ARG A 3 11.17 31.43 49.86
CA ARG A 3 10.55 32.67 50.44
C ARG A 3 10.24 33.66 49.36
N GLN A 4 8.91 33.87 49.06
CA GLN A 4 7.97 34.85 49.59
C GLN A 4 8.32 36.32 49.26
N THR A 5 7.32 37.00 48.63
CA THR A 5 6.72 38.26 49.09
C THR A 5 5.58 38.62 48.15
N LEU A 6 4.42 38.69 48.47
CA LEU A 6 3.40 39.49 49.18
C LEU A 6 3.67 41.00 49.28
N SER A 7 2.80 41.82 48.66
CA SER A 7 2.35 43.17 49.12
C SER A 7 1.16 43.59 48.21
N ALA A 8 -0.05 43.70 48.68
CA ALA A 8 -0.61 44.64 49.63
C ALA A 8 -1.28 45.87 48.93
N ILE A 9 -2.56 45.94 49.21
CA ILE A 9 -3.60 46.96 48.93
C ILE A 9 -3.22 48.33 49.54
N PRO A 10 -3.78 49.52 49.06
CA PRO A 10 -4.78 50.10 49.95
C PRO A 10 -6.02 50.73 49.28
N SER A 11 -7.05 50.68 50.10
CA SER A 11 -8.33 51.38 50.04
C SER A 11 -8.24 52.88 50.29
N ALA A 12 -9.28 53.58 49.91
CA ALA A 12 -9.97 54.75 50.45
C ALA A 12 -10.26 55.78 49.36
N LEU A 13 -11.37 56.47 49.23
CA LEU A 13 -12.32 57.01 50.20
C LEU A 13 -13.60 57.48 49.48
N ALA A 14 -14.72 57.44 50.19
CA ALA A 14 -16.04 57.92 49.84
C ALA A 14 -16.16 59.44 49.82
N ALA A 15 -17.08 59.96 49.01
CA ALA A 15 -17.87 61.23 49.26
C ALA A 15 -19.02 61.25 48.27
N LEU A 16 -20.17 61.06 48.69
CA LEU A 16 -21.40 61.78 48.95
C LEU A 16 -21.62 63.08 48.11
N ALA A 17 -22.61 63.04 47.20
CA ALA A 17 -23.44 64.15 46.83
C ALA A 17 -24.82 63.69 46.30
N LEU A 18 -25.84 64.04 47.06
CA LEU A 18 -27.28 63.93 46.74
C LEU A 18 -27.70 65.05 45.76
N LEU A 19 -28.90 64.87 45.18
CA LEU A 19 -29.82 65.70 44.44
C LEU A 19 -29.61 65.82 42.94
N SER A 20 -30.47 65.21 42.12
CA SER A 20 -31.75 65.88 41.76
C SER A 20 -32.57 64.91 40.87
N MET A 21 -33.79 64.65 41.28
CA MET A 21 -34.85 64.02 40.48
C MET A 21 -35.25 65.03 39.37
N THR A 22 -35.13 64.52 38.11
CA THR A 22 -35.97 65.04 37.01
C THR A 22 -36.48 63.83 36.23
N ALA A 23 -37.75 63.61 36.34
CA ALA A 23 -38.50 62.62 35.58
C ALA A 23 -38.51 63.03 34.10
N CYS A 24 -37.81 62.22 33.25
CA CYS A 24 -38.08 62.14 31.81
C CYS A 24 -38.85 60.90 31.50
N HIS A 25 -40.12 61.12 31.20
CA HIS A 25 -41.00 60.16 30.60
C HIS A 25 -40.45 59.79 29.20
N ALA A 26 -39.63 58.76 29.07
CA ALA A 26 -39.24 58.23 27.77
C ALA A 26 -40.40 57.36 27.24
N ASN A 27 -41.02 57.89 26.21
CA ASN A 27 -42.01 57.20 25.38
C ASN A 27 -41.41 55.88 24.85
N GLN A 28 -41.78 54.76 25.47
CA GLN A 28 -41.45 53.42 24.94
C GLN A 28 -42.28 53.22 23.66
N ALA A 29 -41.61 53.35 22.50
CA ALA A 29 -42.18 52.84 21.27
C ALA A 29 -42.48 51.34 21.45
N PRO A 30 -43.61 50.84 20.97
CA PRO A 30 -43.95 49.42 21.09
C PRO A 30 -42.85 48.60 20.38
N VAL A 31 -42.24 47.69 21.13
CA VAL A 31 -41.37 46.64 20.55
C VAL A 31 -42.27 45.89 19.56
N GLN A 32 -42.06 46.14 18.28
CA GLN A 32 -42.67 45.34 17.25
C GLN A 32 -42.03 43.92 17.37
N THR A 33 -42.79 43.02 17.98
CA THR A 33 -42.54 41.57 17.84
C THR A 33 -42.47 41.29 16.34
N PRO A 34 -41.38 40.70 15.81
CA PRO A 34 -41.35 40.35 14.39
C PRO A 34 -42.54 39.39 14.16
N THR A 35 -43.46 39.85 13.35
CA THR A 35 -44.57 39.01 12.83
C THR A 35 -43.90 37.75 12.24
N PRO A 36 -44.33 36.53 12.60
CA PRO A 36 -43.82 35.35 11.92
C PRO A 36 -44.07 35.58 10.42
N LYS A 37 -42.99 35.62 9.63
CA LYS A 37 -43.15 35.54 8.19
C LYS A 37 -43.95 34.28 7.94
N GLU A 38 -45.18 34.46 7.44
CA GLU A 38 -45.98 33.37 6.93
C GLU A 38 -45.10 32.59 5.98
N GLN A 39 -44.60 31.45 6.41
CA GLN A 39 -43.70 30.65 5.60
C GLN A 39 -44.56 30.08 4.47
N ALA A 40 -44.53 30.76 3.34
CA ALA A 40 -45.23 30.29 2.15
C ALA A 40 -44.64 28.95 1.76
N ILE A 41 -45.49 27.98 1.47
CA ILE A 41 -45.09 26.69 0.95
C ILE A 41 -44.57 26.94 -0.48
N GLU A 42 -43.28 26.69 -0.67
CA GLU A 42 -42.67 26.79 -1.99
C GLU A 42 -42.46 25.39 -2.56
N THR A 43 -42.74 25.22 -3.86
CA THR A 43 -42.53 23.94 -4.56
C THR A 43 -41.47 24.10 -5.66
N THR A 44 -40.70 23.07 -5.85
CA THR A 44 -39.70 22.98 -6.93
C THR A 44 -39.97 21.74 -7.77
N THR A 45 -39.97 21.89 -9.09
CA THR A 45 -40.06 20.75 -10.00
C THR A 45 -38.72 20.04 -10.03
N VAL A 46 -38.71 18.75 -9.76
CA VAL A 46 -37.47 17.96 -9.75
C VAL A 46 -37.28 17.24 -11.09
N HIS A 47 -36.03 17.23 -11.52
CA HIS A 47 -35.60 16.52 -12.72
C HIS A 47 -34.38 15.67 -12.41
N PRO A 48 -34.23 14.49 -13.04
CA PRO A 48 -33.02 13.70 -12.92
C PRO A 48 -31.81 14.49 -13.40
N GLN A 49 -30.79 14.58 -12.56
CA GLN A 49 -29.50 15.17 -12.87
C GLN A 49 -28.47 14.06 -13.04
N GLN A 50 -27.59 14.21 -14.03
CA GLN A 50 -26.46 13.32 -14.17
C GLN A 50 -25.38 13.73 -13.19
N VAL A 51 -25.13 12.88 -12.21
CA VAL A 51 -24.07 13.07 -11.24
C VAL A 51 -23.03 11.96 -11.43
N THR A 52 -21.78 12.37 -11.55
CA THR A 52 -20.65 11.43 -11.51
C THR A 52 -20.23 11.29 -10.06
N SER A 53 -20.45 10.14 -9.47
CA SER A 53 -19.91 9.88 -8.13
C SER A 53 -18.43 9.56 -8.25
N GLU A 54 -17.61 10.24 -7.47
CA GLU A 54 -16.19 9.89 -7.34
C GLU A 54 -16.04 8.91 -6.18
N LEU A 55 -15.30 7.83 -6.43
CA LEU A 55 -14.96 6.88 -5.39
C LEU A 55 -13.51 7.13 -4.96
N VAL A 56 -13.35 7.51 -3.70
CA VAL A 56 -12.04 7.78 -3.10
C VAL A 56 -11.59 6.56 -2.31
N LEU A 57 -10.45 6.00 -2.70
CA LEU A 57 -9.85 4.82 -2.09
C LEU A 57 -8.55 5.19 -1.39
N PRO A 58 -8.35 4.80 -0.12
CA PRO A 58 -7.02 4.83 0.46
C PRO A 58 -6.11 3.89 -0.33
N ALA A 59 -4.89 4.33 -0.61
CA ALA A 59 -3.96 3.59 -1.44
C ALA A 59 -2.53 3.64 -0.90
N ARG A 60 -1.70 2.70 -1.37
CA ARG A 60 -0.25 2.68 -1.11
C ARG A 60 0.53 2.46 -2.39
N ILE A 61 1.70 3.09 -2.45
CA ILE A 61 2.68 2.80 -3.49
C ILE A 61 3.44 1.52 -3.08
N MET A 62 3.52 0.56 -3.99
CA MET A 62 4.21 -0.71 -3.78
C MET A 62 5.20 -0.96 -4.92
N ALA A 63 6.31 -1.62 -4.61
CA ALA A 63 7.14 -2.18 -5.67
C ALA A 63 6.37 -3.31 -6.37
N ASN A 64 6.63 -3.49 -7.66
CA ASN A 64 6.08 -4.63 -8.37
C ASN A 64 6.70 -5.93 -7.81
N PRO A 65 5.90 -6.86 -7.27
CA PRO A 65 6.43 -8.11 -6.73
C PRO A 65 7.19 -8.97 -7.76
N THR A 66 6.89 -8.84 -9.05
CA THR A 66 7.60 -9.58 -10.11
C THR A 66 8.99 -9.02 -10.39
N ASP A 67 9.24 -7.78 -10.01
CA ASP A 67 10.50 -7.06 -10.20
C ASP A 67 11.23 -6.84 -8.86
N MET A 68 10.88 -7.63 -7.85
CA MET A 68 11.44 -7.59 -6.50
C MET A 68 12.02 -8.96 -6.13
N VAL A 69 13.20 -8.96 -5.53
CA VAL A 69 13.87 -10.17 -5.07
C VAL A 69 14.34 -9.99 -3.63
N HIS A 70 14.04 -10.99 -2.81
CA HIS A 70 14.61 -11.14 -1.49
C HIS A 70 15.86 -12.02 -1.58
N ILE A 71 16.98 -11.51 -1.13
CA ILE A 71 18.27 -12.22 -1.16
C ILE A 71 18.39 -13.02 0.13
N TYR A 72 18.43 -14.32 -0.02
CA TYR A 72 18.71 -15.25 1.08
C TYR A 72 20.09 -15.86 0.90
N PRO A 73 20.78 -16.25 1.98
CA PRO A 73 22.04 -16.97 1.87
C PRO A 73 21.79 -18.39 1.30
N LEU A 74 22.60 -18.83 0.35
CA LEU A 74 22.55 -20.18 -0.19
C LEU A 74 23.00 -21.23 0.83
N ILE A 75 23.88 -20.86 1.74
CA ILE A 75 24.47 -21.69 2.79
C ILE A 75 24.53 -20.95 4.10
N SER A 76 24.55 -21.70 5.19
CA SER A 76 24.72 -21.10 6.53
C SER A 76 26.11 -20.51 6.70
N GLY A 77 26.19 -19.36 7.39
CA GLY A 77 27.47 -18.71 7.62
C GLY A 77 27.35 -17.39 8.35
N ARG A 78 28.49 -16.82 8.70
CA ARG A 78 28.59 -15.51 9.34
C ARG A 78 28.81 -14.43 8.30
N VAL A 79 28.02 -13.37 8.33
CA VAL A 79 28.23 -12.19 7.50
C VAL A 79 29.51 -11.49 7.95
N LEU A 80 30.53 -11.47 7.08
CA LEU A 80 31.79 -10.77 7.36
C LEU A 80 31.71 -9.28 7.05
N SER A 81 31.11 -8.98 5.89
CA SER A 81 30.95 -7.59 5.45
C SER A 81 29.66 -7.44 4.66
N LEU A 82 29.08 -6.25 4.78
CA LEU A 82 27.94 -5.82 3.97
C LEU A 82 28.22 -4.39 3.52
N SER A 83 28.23 -4.16 2.21
CA SER A 83 28.64 -2.89 1.59
C SER A 83 27.48 -2.17 0.91
N ILE A 84 26.26 -2.41 1.40
CA ILE A 84 25.03 -1.83 0.87
C ILE A 84 24.22 -1.13 1.96
N LEU A 85 23.47 -0.12 1.55
CA LEU A 85 22.57 0.63 2.40
C LEU A 85 21.18 0.71 1.76
N PRO A 86 20.11 0.78 2.56
CA PRO A 86 18.78 1.05 2.04
C PRO A 86 18.76 2.34 1.20
N GLY A 87 18.10 2.30 0.05
CA GLY A 87 18.04 3.40 -0.93
C GLY A 87 19.20 3.43 -1.95
N GLN A 88 20.20 2.61 -1.81
CA GLN A 88 21.32 2.52 -2.76
C GLN A 88 20.89 1.78 -4.03
N THR A 89 21.31 2.28 -5.20
CA THR A 89 21.14 1.58 -6.48
C THR A 89 22.27 0.56 -6.67
N VAL A 90 21.90 -0.63 -7.10
CA VAL A 90 22.83 -1.74 -7.39
C VAL A 90 22.57 -2.29 -8.78
N THR A 91 23.61 -2.88 -9.38
CA THR A 91 23.53 -3.55 -10.68
C THR A 91 23.59 -5.07 -10.50
N LYS A 92 22.97 -5.79 -11.44
CA LYS A 92 23.02 -7.26 -11.46
C LYS A 92 24.47 -7.75 -11.44
N GLY A 93 24.77 -8.70 -10.54
CA GLY A 93 26.12 -9.24 -10.34
C GLY A 93 27.02 -8.40 -9.41
N GLN A 94 26.59 -7.21 -9.00
CA GLN A 94 27.36 -6.39 -8.06
C GLN A 94 27.51 -7.12 -6.72
N LYS A 95 28.73 -7.12 -6.18
CA LYS A 95 29.01 -7.66 -4.86
C LYS A 95 28.42 -6.76 -3.78
N LEU A 96 27.57 -7.33 -2.94
CA LEU A 96 26.86 -6.66 -1.86
C LEU A 96 27.53 -6.86 -0.52
N GLY A 97 28.21 -8.00 -0.36
CA GLY A 97 28.83 -8.38 0.89
C GLY A 97 29.57 -9.72 0.76
N THR A 98 29.95 -10.26 1.91
CA THR A 98 30.63 -11.55 2.02
C THR A 98 30.12 -12.33 3.22
N LEU A 99 30.02 -13.65 3.04
CA LEU A 99 29.62 -14.62 4.05
C LEU A 99 30.74 -15.62 4.26
N GLN A 100 31.14 -15.86 5.50
CA GLN A 100 32.05 -16.93 5.86
C GLN A 100 31.25 -18.18 6.23
N SER A 101 31.51 -19.29 5.57
CA SER A 101 30.76 -20.53 5.77
C SER A 101 31.71 -21.73 5.96
N SER A 102 31.39 -22.55 6.98
CA SER A 102 32.05 -23.85 7.17
C SER A 102 31.73 -24.82 6.03
N ASP A 103 30.53 -24.72 5.46
CA ASP A 103 30.09 -25.60 4.38
C ASP A 103 30.86 -25.30 3.09
N ALA A 104 31.18 -24.03 2.84
CA ALA A 104 32.05 -23.62 1.75
C ALA A 104 33.49 -24.12 1.93
N ALA A 105 34.01 -24.02 3.16
CA ALA A 105 35.33 -24.56 3.47
C ALA A 105 35.39 -26.08 3.28
N GLN A 106 34.33 -26.80 3.68
CA GLN A 106 34.24 -28.24 3.48
C GLN A 106 34.18 -28.62 2.00
N ALA A 107 33.32 -27.96 1.22
CA ALA A 107 33.17 -28.21 -0.22
C ALA A 107 34.51 -28.00 -0.98
N ARG A 108 35.28 -26.99 -0.55
CA ARG A 108 36.64 -26.76 -1.08
C ARG A 108 37.60 -27.87 -0.70
N ALA A 109 37.62 -28.31 0.55
CA ALA A 109 38.48 -29.38 0.99
C ALA A 109 38.17 -30.67 0.23
N ASP A 110 36.89 -30.97 0.00
CA ASP A 110 36.45 -32.11 -0.78
C ASP A 110 36.89 -32.04 -2.25
N PHE A 111 36.81 -30.84 -2.87
CA PHE A 111 37.31 -30.61 -4.24
C PHE A 111 38.81 -30.81 -4.32
N GLU A 112 39.60 -30.23 -3.42
CA GLU A 112 41.04 -30.38 -3.43
C GLU A 112 41.45 -31.82 -3.21
N LYS A 113 40.77 -32.58 -2.34
CA LYS A 113 40.97 -33.98 -2.14
C LYS A 113 40.70 -34.77 -3.43
N ALA A 114 39.52 -34.59 -4.03
CA ALA A 114 39.14 -35.27 -5.28
C ALA A 114 40.11 -34.93 -6.41
N ARG A 115 40.61 -33.68 -6.52
CA ARG A 115 41.61 -33.27 -7.53
C ARG A 115 42.94 -34.00 -7.38
N ILE A 116 43.39 -34.16 -6.12
CA ILE A 116 44.62 -34.93 -5.83
C ILE A 116 44.43 -36.40 -6.15
N GLU A 117 43.32 -36.98 -5.82
CA GLU A 117 43.01 -38.41 -6.07
C GLU A 117 42.90 -38.68 -7.57
N ALA A 118 42.17 -37.89 -8.32
CA ALA A 118 42.11 -37.99 -9.81
C ALA A 118 43.49 -37.83 -10.46
N ALA A 119 44.26 -36.82 -10.05
CA ALA A 119 45.64 -36.68 -10.61
C ALA A 119 46.53 -37.87 -10.28
N ARG A 120 46.35 -38.50 -9.14
CA ARG A 120 47.09 -39.74 -8.79
C ARG A 120 46.62 -40.94 -9.63
N ALA A 121 45.32 -41.08 -9.86
CA ALA A 121 44.75 -42.14 -10.70
C ALA A 121 45.25 -41.99 -12.17
N ASP A 122 45.25 -40.80 -12.72
CA ASP A 122 45.81 -40.48 -14.03
C ASP A 122 47.26 -41.00 -14.17
N LEU A 123 48.10 -40.70 -13.16
CA LEU A 123 49.52 -41.10 -13.18
C LEU A 123 49.64 -42.63 -13.12
N GLN A 124 48.75 -43.32 -12.36
CA GLN A 124 48.73 -44.77 -12.26
C GLN A 124 48.28 -45.41 -13.58
N LEU A 125 47.19 -44.88 -14.15
CA LEU A 125 46.67 -45.38 -15.44
C LEU A 125 47.68 -45.13 -16.57
N ASN A 126 48.40 -43.99 -16.61
CA ASN A 126 49.41 -43.73 -17.61
C ASN A 126 50.60 -44.73 -17.54
N ARG A 127 51.04 -45.05 -16.30
CA ARG A 127 52.06 -46.11 -16.10
C ARG A 127 51.53 -47.47 -16.52
N ALA A 128 50.30 -47.79 -16.17
CA ALA A 128 49.66 -49.04 -16.58
C ALA A 128 49.54 -49.18 -18.11
N LYS A 129 49.22 -48.09 -18.81
CA LYS A 129 49.21 -48.04 -20.28
C LYS A 129 50.58 -48.39 -20.89
N GLU A 130 51.66 -47.84 -20.34
CA GLU A 130 53.04 -48.16 -20.78
C GLU A 130 53.37 -49.63 -20.52
N LEU A 131 53.06 -50.19 -19.33
CA LEU A 131 53.30 -51.58 -19.00
C LEU A 131 52.47 -52.52 -19.88
N MET A 132 51.23 -52.17 -20.22
CA MET A 132 50.41 -52.95 -21.17
C MET A 132 51.02 -52.95 -22.58
N GLN A 133 51.55 -51.84 -23.07
CA GLN A 133 52.20 -51.76 -24.39
C GLN A 133 53.42 -52.66 -24.47
N HIS A 134 54.06 -52.95 -23.33
CA HIS A 134 55.23 -53.88 -23.26
C HIS A 134 54.84 -55.32 -22.83
N GLU A 135 53.54 -55.60 -22.78
CA GLU A 135 53.01 -56.99 -22.39
C GLU A 135 53.43 -57.41 -20.97
N VAL A 136 53.73 -56.49 -20.07
CA VAL A 136 54.20 -56.77 -18.70
C VAL A 136 53.06 -56.73 -17.67
N MET A 137 51.85 -56.36 -18.08
CA MET A 137 50.68 -56.24 -17.19
C MET A 137 49.51 -57.06 -17.69
N ALA A 138 48.74 -57.67 -16.75
CA ALA A 138 47.52 -58.39 -17.09
C ALA A 138 46.38 -57.39 -17.47
N GLN A 139 45.58 -57.76 -18.47
CA GLN A 139 44.44 -56.94 -18.92
C GLN A 139 43.50 -56.58 -17.76
N ARG A 140 43.24 -57.50 -16.87
CA ARG A 140 42.36 -57.29 -15.70
C ARG A 140 42.90 -56.17 -14.82
N ASP A 141 44.20 -56.16 -14.52
CA ASP A 141 44.80 -55.14 -13.63
C ASP A 141 44.77 -53.75 -14.29
N TYR A 142 44.88 -53.66 -15.60
CA TYR A 142 44.68 -52.43 -16.37
C TYR A 142 43.23 -51.93 -16.31
N ASP A 143 42.24 -52.87 -16.49
CA ASP A 143 40.82 -52.52 -16.45
C ASP A 143 40.40 -52.09 -15.05
N ASP A 144 40.95 -52.65 -13.99
CA ASP A 144 40.73 -52.22 -12.59
C ASP A 144 41.27 -50.80 -12.34
N LEU A 145 42.48 -50.47 -12.84
CA LEU A 145 43.04 -49.12 -12.72
C LEU A 145 42.28 -48.09 -13.56
N LYS A 146 41.81 -48.51 -14.73
CA LYS A 146 40.96 -47.66 -15.54
C LYS A 146 39.61 -47.37 -14.87
N ALA A 147 38.99 -48.36 -14.25
CA ALA A 147 37.75 -48.16 -13.50
C ALA A 147 37.94 -47.24 -12.29
N LEU A 148 39.10 -47.33 -11.62
CA LEU A 148 39.44 -46.41 -10.52
C LEU A 148 39.63 -44.98 -11.04
N ASP A 149 40.31 -44.77 -12.14
CA ASP A 149 40.51 -43.48 -12.80
C ASP A 149 39.16 -42.84 -13.18
N ASP A 150 38.27 -43.61 -13.83
CA ASP A 150 36.92 -43.19 -14.21
C ASP A 150 36.08 -42.77 -12.94
N GLN A 151 36.27 -43.52 -11.82
CA GLN A 151 35.60 -43.21 -10.55
C GLN A 151 36.13 -41.91 -9.94
N ASP A 152 37.45 -41.75 -9.84
CA ASP A 152 38.08 -40.56 -9.24
C ASP A 152 37.78 -39.29 -10.06
N HIS A 153 37.73 -39.38 -11.38
CA HIS A 153 37.30 -38.32 -12.26
C HIS A 153 35.82 -37.94 -12.05
N SER A 154 34.95 -38.96 -11.86
CA SER A 154 33.53 -38.71 -11.57
C SER A 154 33.34 -37.98 -10.23
N GLU A 155 34.14 -38.33 -9.22
CA GLU A 155 34.11 -37.67 -7.91
C GLU A 155 34.67 -36.23 -7.99
N LEU A 156 35.74 -36.03 -8.76
CA LEU A 156 36.26 -34.66 -9.01
C LEU A 156 35.20 -33.78 -9.68
N GLU A 157 34.50 -34.32 -10.69
CA GLU A 157 33.45 -33.58 -11.38
C GLU A 157 32.28 -33.24 -10.44
N ARG A 158 31.89 -34.17 -9.58
CA ARG A 158 30.87 -33.93 -8.54
C ARG A 158 31.29 -32.81 -7.58
N ALA A 159 32.54 -32.85 -7.07
CA ALA A 159 33.06 -31.85 -6.16
C ALA A 159 33.22 -30.50 -6.82
N ARG A 160 33.61 -30.44 -8.12
CA ARG A 160 33.66 -29.24 -8.94
C ARG A 160 32.29 -28.58 -9.06
N GLN A 161 31.24 -29.35 -9.35
CA GLN A 161 29.88 -28.85 -9.46
C GLN A 161 29.39 -28.31 -8.12
N ALA A 162 29.70 -28.98 -7.00
CA ALA A 162 29.36 -28.49 -5.67
C ALA A 162 29.97 -27.09 -5.39
N LEU A 163 31.23 -26.87 -5.73
CA LEU A 163 31.88 -25.56 -5.64
C LEU A 163 31.21 -24.52 -6.54
N HIS A 164 30.88 -24.91 -7.77
CA HIS A 164 30.28 -23.99 -8.74
C HIS A 164 28.88 -23.48 -8.28
N VAL A 165 28.07 -24.36 -7.67
CA VAL A 165 26.79 -24.00 -7.10
C VAL A 165 26.94 -22.94 -6.01
N LEU A 166 28.04 -22.96 -5.25
CA LEU A 166 28.36 -21.97 -4.21
C LEU A 166 28.95 -20.68 -4.78
N GLY A 167 29.13 -20.58 -6.10
CA GLY A 167 29.66 -19.41 -6.77
C GLY A 167 31.19 -19.30 -6.77
N PHE A 168 31.89 -20.39 -6.48
CA PHE A 168 33.35 -20.44 -6.55
C PHE A 168 33.86 -20.98 -7.89
N ASN A 169 35.02 -20.47 -8.29
CA ASN A 169 35.81 -21.08 -9.34
C ASN A 169 36.86 -22.03 -8.74
N GLU A 170 37.38 -22.95 -9.56
CA GLU A 170 38.41 -23.92 -9.14
C GLU A 170 39.66 -23.31 -8.54
N ASN A 171 40.02 -22.09 -9.02
CA ASN A 171 41.22 -21.37 -8.59
C ASN A 171 40.97 -20.48 -7.36
N ASP A 172 39.74 -20.32 -6.91
CA ASP A 172 39.45 -19.52 -5.74
C ASP A 172 40.01 -20.21 -4.48
N THR A 173 40.78 -19.50 -3.67
CA THR A 173 41.37 -20.04 -2.42
C THR A 173 40.65 -19.58 -1.17
N SER A 174 39.58 -18.80 -1.32
CA SER A 174 38.83 -18.22 -0.20
C SER A 174 37.69 -19.13 0.27
N ASP A 175 37.44 -19.19 1.57
CA ASP A 175 36.27 -19.78 2.22
C ASP A 175 35.10 -18.78 2.37
N VAL A 176 35.25 -17.62 1.73
CA VAL A 176 34.32 -16.51 1.80
C VAL A 176 33.43 -16.47 0.58
N VAL A 177 32.13 -16.69 0.78
CA VAL A 177 31.10 -16.67 -0.27
C VAL A 177 30.71 -15.24 -0.58
N PRO A 178 30.78 -14.77 -1.84
CA PRO A 178 30.28 -13.47 -2.19
C PRO A 178 28.75 -13.45 -2.22
N ILE A 179 28.16 -12.42 -1.62
CA ILE A 179 26.73 -12.11 -1.74
C ILE A 179 26.61 -11.13 -2.90
N THR A 180 25.88 -11.50 -3.95
CA THR A 180 25.73 -10.68 -5.17
C THR A 180 24.27 -10.33 -5.44
N ALA A 181 24.05 -9.20 -6.13
CA ALA A 181 22.73 -8.78 -6.55
C ALA A 181 22.22 -9.65 -7.73
N PRO A 182 21.09 -10.34 -7.63
CA PRO A 182 20.54 -11.14 -8.72
C PRO A 182 19.89 -10.29 -9.81
N ILE A 183 19.43 -9.09 -9.47
CA ILE A 183 18.83 -8.12 -10.38
C ILE A 183 19.45 -6.73 -10.16
N SER A 184 19.31 -5.84 -11.16
CA SER A 184 19.57 -4.42 -10.98
C SER A 184 18.34 -3.75 -10.37
N GLY A 185 18.54 -2.76 -9.49
CA GLY A 185 17.45 -2.06 -8.81
C GLY A 185 17.91 -1.27 -7.61
N VAL A 186 16.97 -0.92 -6.75
CA VAL A 186 17.22 -0.19 -5.50
C VAL A 186 17.09 -1.15 -4.32
N VAL A 187 18.00 -1.06 -3.37
CA VAL A 187 17.93 -1.76 -2.10
C VAL A 187 16.80 -1.15 -1.26
N LEU A 188 15.74 -1.90 -1.05
CA LEU A 188 14.59 -1.43 -0.26
C LEU A 188 14.84 -1.61 1.23
N ASP A 189 15.43 -2.73 1.59
CA ASP A 189 15.67 -3.10 2.99
C ASP A 189 16.93 -3.95 3.11
N VAL A 190 17.56 -3.89 4.29
CA VAL A 190 18.72 -4.70 4.68
C VAL A 190 18.40 -5.32 6.04
N GLY A 191 18.17 -6.63 6.03
CA GLY A 191 17.67 -7.38 7.19
C GLY A 191 18.76 -8.00 8.07
N THR A 192 20.05 -7.75 7.79
CA THR A 192 21.17 -8.34 8.54
C THR A 192 22.35 -7.39 8.63
N GLY A 193 23.23 -7.62 9.59
CA GLY A 193 24.43 -6.85 9.82
C GLY A 193 25.72 -7.68 9.82
N PRO A 194 26.89 -7.03 9.71
CA PRO A 194 28.17 -7.69 9.88
C PRO A 194 28.28 -8.38 11.25
N GLY A 195 28.79 -9.61 11.27
CA GLY A 195 28.94 -10.44 12.46
C GLY A 195 27.75 -11.35 12.76
N GLU A 196 26.59 -11.12 12.13
CA GLU A 196 25.40 -11.96 12.32
C GLU A 196 25.56 -13.33 11.65
N LEU A 197 24.98 -14.35 12.29
CA LEU A 197 24.92 -15.71 11.76
C LEU A 197 23.64 -15.87 10.95
N GLN A 198 23.80 -16.12 9.67
CA GLN A 198 22.71 -16.44 8.75
C GLN A 198 22.58 -17.96 8.60
N ARG A 199 21.36 -18.47 8.66
CA ARG A 199 21.04 -19.87 8.44
C ARG A 199 20.36 -20.05 7.08
N SER A 200 20.75 -21.05 6.31
CA SER A 200 20.02 -21.41 5.11
C SER A 200 18.75 -22.20 5.51
N LEU A 201 17.63 -21.92 4.83
CA LEU A 201 16.41 -22.73 4.73
C LEU A 201 15.34 -22.62 5.82
N ASP A 202 15.62 -22.51 7.12
CA ASP A 202 14.54 -22.41 8.11
C ASP A 202 14.56 -21.07 8.86
N ASN A 203 13.56 -20.22 8.63
CA ASN A 203 13.42 -18.88 9.21
C ASN A 203 14.55 -17.91 8.84
N ALA A 204 15.11 -18.03 7.66
CA ALA A 204 16.13 -17.09 7.21
C ALA A 204 15.52 -15.70 7.01
N THR A 205 16.09 -14.71 7.69
CA THR A 205 15.84 -13.30 7.37
C THR A 205 16.51 -13.00 6.04
N ALA A 206 15.81 -12.33 5.12
CA ALA A 206 16.45 -11.88 3.89
C ALA A 206 17.62 -10.96 4.22
N ILE A 207 18.77 -11.19 3.60
CA ILE A 207 19.96 -10.34 3.75
C ILE A 207 19.64 -8.93 3.26
N ALA A 208 18.97 -8.85 2.11
CA ALA A 208 18.49 -7.60 1.53
C ALA A 208 17.30 -7.86 0.61
N THR A 209 16.50 -6.83 0.40
CA THR A 209 15.45 -6.82 -0.60
C THR A 209 15.82 -5.80 -1.68
N ILE A 210 15.90 -6.24 -2.94
CA ILE A 210 16.17 -5.38 -4.10
C ILE A 210 14.94 -5.37 -5.00
N ALA A 211 14.56 -4.20 -5.47
CA ALA A 211 13.48 -4.06 -6.44
C ALA A 211 13.85 -3.09 -7.56
N ASN A 212 13.42 -3.40 -8.77
CA ASN A 212 13.33 -2.40 -9.81
C ASN A 212 12.09 -1.54 -9.53
N ILE A 213 12.31 -0.24 -9.34
CA ILE A 213 11.26 0.74 -9.06
C ILE A 213 11.11 1.78 -10.18
N ASP A 214 11.55 1.49 -11.41
CA ASP A 214 11.27 2.32 -12.60
C ASP A 214 9.78 2.43 -12.88
N SER A 215 9.03 1.41 -12.47
CA SER A 215 7.58 1.42 -12.35
C SER A 215 7.16 0.93 -10.98
N VAL A 216 6.05 1.49 -10.47
CA VAL A 216 5.48 1.12 -9.18
C VAL A 216 3.99 0.85 -9.32
N TRP A 217 3.44 0.16 -8.37
CA TRP A 217 2.01 -0.07 -8.27
C TRP A 217 1.41 0.89 -7.24
N ALA A 218 0.34 1.58 -7.63
CA ALA A 218 -0.59 2.16 -6.68
C ALA A 218 -1.67 1.11 -6.38
N VAL A 219 -1.74 0.67 -5.15
CA VAL A 219 -2.70 -0.35 -4.69
C VAL A 219 -3.71 0.31 -3.78
N GLY A 220 -4.94 0.43 -4.25
CA GLY A 220 -6.07 1.00 -3.53
C GLY A 220 -6.88 -0.07 -2.81
N ASP A 221 -7.46 0.29 -1.68
CA ASP A 221 -8.32 -0.56 -0.85
C ASP A 221 -9.79 -0.28 -1.15
N LEU A 222 -10.44 -1.19 -1.87
CA LEU A 222 -11.85 -1.12 -2.25
C LEU A 222 -12.71 -1.94 -1.29
N TYR A 223 -13.72 -1.34 -0.69
CA TYR A 223 -14.69 -2.08 0.11
C TYR A 223 -15.59 -2.95 -0.79
N PRO A 224 -15.91 -4.19 -0.40
CA PRO A 224 -16.74 -5.09 -1.21
C PRO A 224 -18.10 -4.51 -1.62
N ARG A 225 -18.72 -3.67 -0.77
CA ARG A 225 -19.97 -2.98 -1.08
C ARG A 225 -19.88 -2.06 -2.30
N ASP A 226 -18.69 -1.54 -2.59
CA ASP A 226 -18.45 -0.57 -3.65
C ASP A 226 -17.92 -1.22 -4.95
N GLN A 227 -17.78 -2.57 -4.97
CA GLN A 227 -17.23 -3.33 -6.09
C GLN A 227 -17.98 -3.08 -7.42
N GLY A 228 -19.30 -2.88 -7.36
CA GLY A 228 -20.11 -2.58 -8.53
C GLY A 228 -19.87 -1.21 -9.15
N SER A 229 -19.19 -0.30 -8.46
CA SER A 229 -18.99 1.10 -8.86
C SER A 229 -17.84 1.30 -9.83
N ILE A 230 -16.86 0.40 -9.84
CA ILE A 230 -15.63 0.50 -10.65
C ILE A 230 -15.37 -0.76 -11.46
N ARG A 231 -14.56 -0.61 -12.51
CA ARG A 231 -14.16 -1.71 -13.41
C ARG A 231 -12.69 -1.57 -13.83
N VAL A 232 -12.14 -2.67 -14.28
CA VAL A 232 -10.85 -2.67 -14.98
C VAL A 232 -10.96 -1.78 -16.23
N GLY A 233 -9.97 -0.90 -16.41
CA GLY A 233 -9.93 0.11 -17.45
C GLY A 233 -10.41 1.50 -17.03
N ASP A 234 -11.10 1.64 -15.89
CA ASP A 234 -11.54 2.95 -15.40
C ASP A 234 -10.33 3.84 -15.11
N LYS A 235 -10.45 5.12 -15.44
CA LYS A 235 -9.40 6.11 -15.20
C LYS A 235 -9.34 6.48 -13.72
N THR A 236 -8.13 6.55 -13.23
CA THR A 236 -7.89 6.96 -11.84
C THR A 236 -6.97 8.16 -11.79
N GLU A 237 -7.21 8.96 -10.78
CA GLU A 237 -6.32 10.03 -10.34
C GLU A 237 -5.69 9.61 -9.01
N ILE A 238 -4.35 9.69 -8.92
CA ILE A 238 -3.61 9.24 -7.75
C ILE A 238 -2.78 10.40 -7.23
N THR A 239 -3.07 10.80 -6.00
CA THR A 239 -2.31 11.80 -5.25
C THR A 239 -1.47 11.09 -4.19
N VAL A 240 -0.18 11.42 -4.11
CA VAL A 240 0.76 10.77 -3.18
C VAL A 240 1.09 11.73 -2.04
N ASN A 241 0.93 11.26 -0.81
CA ASN A 241 1.22 12.08 0.37
C ASN A 241 2.70 12.49 0.38
N GLY A 242 2.93 13.79 0.58
CA GLY A 242 4.26 14.40 0.52
C GLY A 242 4.63 15.03 -0.84
N TYR A 243 3.77 14.88 -1.85
CA TYR A 243 3.90 15.53 -3.15
C TYR A 243 2.57 16.19 -3.53
N SER A 244 2.24 17.33 -2.90
CA SER A 244 0.98 18.04 -3.13
C SER A 244 0.73 18.46 -4.58
N ASP A 245 1.81 18.63 -5.36
CA ASP A 245 1.76 19.10 -6.74
C ASP A 245 1.85 17.96 -7.77
N LEU A 246 1.92 16.70 -7.30
CA LEU A 246 2.07 15.55 -8.17
C LEU A 246 0.77 14.75 -8.22
N THR A 247 0.02 14.98 -9.28
CA THR A 247 -1.14 14.15 -9.63
C THR A 247 -0.75 13.18 -10.73
N LEU A 248 -0.98 11.91 -10.49
CA LEU A 248 -0.67 10.83 -11.43
C LEU A 248 -1.96 10.23 -11.96
N HIS A 249 -1.95 9.81 -13.21
CA HIS A 249 -3.12 9.21 -13.84
C HIS A 249 -2.76 7.84 -14.41
N GLY A 250 -3.70 6.92 -14.30
CA GLY A 250 -3.56 5.60 -14.90
C GLY A 250 -4.89 4.84 -14.91
N PRO A 251 -5.05 3.87 -15.80
CA PRO A 251 -6.22 3.00 -15.76
C PRO A 251 -6.08 1.93 -14.68
N ILE A 252 -7.20 1.50 -14.12
CA ILE A 252 -7.26 0.30 -13.28
C ILE A 252 -6.85 -0.90 -14.15
N GLN A 253 -5.78 -1.57 -13.77
CA GLN A 253 -5.32 -2.76 -14.49
C GLN A 253 -5.88 -4.05 -13.94
N ASN A 254 -6.15 -4.08 -12.64
CA ASN A 254 -6.69 -5.26 -11.98
C ASN A 254 -7.46 -4.86 -10.72
N ILE A 255 -8.51 -5.62 -10.44
CA ILE A 255 -9.24 -5.63 -9.19
C ILE A 255 -9.15 -7.07 -8.69
N SER A 256 -8.73 -7.28 -7.45
CA SER A 256 -8.58 -8.62 -6.87
C SER A 256 -9.94 -9.33 -6.80
N ASP A 257 -9.95 -10.61 -7.15
CA ASP A 257 -11.14 -11.47 -6.98
C ASP A 257 -11.28 -12.03 -5.55
N ALA A 258 -10.26 -11.81 -4.71
CA ALA A 258 -10.25 -12.23 -3.33
C ALA A 258 -10.16 -11.04 -2.39
N VAL A 259 -10.93 -11.09 -1.31
CA VAL A 259 -10.88 -10.12 -0.23
C VAL A 259 -9.65 -10.39 0.63
N ASP A 260 -8.85 -9.38 0.86
CA ASP A 260 -7.72 -9.45 1.78
C ASP A 260 -8.23 -9.68 3.22
N PRO A 261 -7.83 -10.75 3.90
CA PRO A 261 -8.38 -11.12 5.20
C PRO A 261 -8.01 -10.15 6.33
N VAL A 262 -6.98 -9.32 6.14
CA VAL A 262 -6.51 -8.36 7.14
C VAL A 262 -7.24 -7.03 7.00
N SER A 263 -7.27 -6.48 5.78
CA SER A 263 -7.92 -5.19 5.52
C SER A 263 -9.42 -5.31 5.22
N LEU A 264 -9.93 -6.52 4.94
CA LEU A 264 -11.29 -6.80 4.51
C LEU A 264 -11.68 -6.02 3.24
N THR A 265 -10.71 -5.73 2.38
CA THR A 265 -10.87 -4.96 1.14
C THR A 265 -10.44 -5.78 -0.08
N LEU A 266 -10.91 -5.38 -1.25
CA LEU A 266 -10.41 -5.83 -2.55
C LEU A 266 -9.27 -4.90 -2.96
N LYS A 267 -8.18 -5.44 -3.51
CA LYS A 267 -7.04 -4.64 -3.96
C LYS A 267 -7.24 -4.18 -5.39
N VAL A 268 -7.24 -2.87 -5.60
CA VAL A 268 -7.31 -2.22 -6.91
C VAL A 268 -5.91 -1.78 -7.31
N ARG A 269 -5.41 -2.26 -8.45
CA ARG A 269 -4.05 -2.00 -8.90
C ARG A 269 -4.01 -1.11 -10.11
N VAL A 270 -3.17 -0.08 -10.01
CA VAL A 270 -2.77 0.81 -11.11
C VAL A 270 -1.25 0.80 -11.21
N VAL A 271 -0.70 0.65 -12.42
CA VAL A 271 0.74 0.74 -12.64
C VAL A 271 1.11 2.15 -13.06
N LEU A 272 2.11 2.69 -12.39
CA LEU A 272 2.58 4.06 -12.59
C LEU A 272 4.06 4.06 -12.99
N PRO A 273 4.46 4.80 -14.02
CA PRO A 273 5.86 5.06 -14.31
C PRO A 273 6.46 5.90 -13.17
N ASN A 274 7.72 5.63 -12.83
CA ASN A 274 8.40 6.31 -11.73
C ASN A 274 9.76 6.88 -12.16
N PRO A 275 9.78 7.83 -13.09
CA PRO A 275 11.02 8.46 -13.54
C PRO A 275 11.71 9.19 -12.38
N GLY A 276 13.01 8.92 -12.24
CA GLY A 276 13.81 9.49 -11.15
C GLY A 276 13.53 8.92 -9.78
N HIS A 277 12.79 7.81 -9.70
CA HIS A 277 12.49 7.06 -8.45
C HIS A 277 11.89 7.95 -7.35
N ARG A 278 11.03 8.90 -7.74
CA ARG A 278 10.36 9.82 -6.81
C ARG A 278 9.37 9.10 -5.92
N LEU A 279 8.63 8.16 -6.49
CA LEU A 279 7.66 7.34 -5.76
C LEU A 279 8.42 6.22 -5.05
N LYS A 280 8.35 6.23 -3.73
CA LYS A 280 8.99 5.21 -2.92
C LYS A 280 7.97 4.16 -2.49
N PRO A 281 8.28 2.87 -2.53
CA PRO A 281 7.44 1.84 -1.94
C PRO A 281 7.06 2.18 -0.50
N GLN A 282 5.84 1.81 -0.11
CA GLN A 282 5.20 2.11 1.19
C GLN A 282 4.72 3.55 1.39
N MET A 283 4.87 4.46 0.43
CA MET A 283 4.22 5.77 0.50
C MET A 283 2.70 5.64 0.47
N TYR A 284 2.04 6.44 1.30
CA TYR A 284 0.59 6.56 1.28
C TYR A 284 0.14 7.41 0.09
N ALA A 285 -0.96 7.02 -0.48
CA ALA A 285 -1.60 7.70 -1.60
C ALA A 285 -3.12 7.67 -1.45
N THR A 286 -3.78 8.52 -2.19
CA THR A 286 -5.23 8.50 -2.39
C THR A 286 -5.49 8.23 -3.86
N MET A 287 -6.35 7.28 -4.15
CA MET A 287 -6.77 6.93 -5.50
C MET A 287 -8.22 7.34 -5.67
N THR A 288 -8.47 8.32 -6.52
CA THR A 288 -9.82 8.75 -6.91
C THR A 288 -10.19 8.11 -8.23
N VAL A 289 -11.26 7.36 -8.24
CA VAL A 289 -11.81 6.71 -9.44
C VAL A 289 -13.03 7.50 -9.88
N ALA A 290 -13.06 7.94 -11.13
CA ALA A 290 -14.26 8.52 -11.70
C ALA A 290 -15.34 7.44 -11.78
N GLY A 291 -16.35 7.57 -10.96
CA GLY A 291 -17.48 6.64 -10.92
C GLY A 291 -18.40 6.80 -12.12
N ARG A 292 -19.42 5.97 -12.17
CA ARG A 292 -20.40 6.03 -13.24
C ARG A 292 -21.32 7.23 -13.08
N GLN A 293 -21.70 7.80 -14.21
CA GLN A 293 -22.81 8.74 -14.24
C GLN A 293 -24.08 8.01 -13.81
N ARG A 294 -24.73 8.52 -12.78
CA ARG A 294 -26.05 8.09 -12.33
C ARG A 294 -27.04 9.21 -12.52
N ASN A 295 -28.22 8.88 -12.99
CA ASN A 295 -29.34 9.83 -12.97
C ASN A 295 -29.96 9.79 -11.58
N ILE A 296 -29.85 10.86 -10.87
CA ILE A 296 -30.39 11.02 -9.51
C ILE A 296 -31.26 12.27 -9.47
N ILE A 297 -32.27 12.22 -8.60
CA ILE A 297 -33.08 13.42 -8.28
C ILE A 297 -32.44 14.05 -7.05
N VAL A 298 -32.18 15.35 -7.13
CA VAL A 298 -31.63 16.13 -6.00
C VAL A 298 -32.70 17.09 -5.53
N VAL A 299 -32.93 17.12 -4.22
CA VAL A 299 -33.87 18.04 -3.58
C VAL A 299 -33.15 18.89 -2.55
N PRO A 300 -33.62 20.12 -2.25
CA PRO A 300 -33.11 20.86 -1.10
C PRO A 300 -33.28 20.06 0.18
N ALA A 301 -32.28 20.12 1.08
CA ALA A 301 -32.37 19.43 2.37
C ALA A 301 -33.60 19.82 3.21
N THR A 302 -34.12 21.04 3.01
CA THR A 302 -35.36 21.54 3.62
C THR A 302 -36.64 20.87 3.12
N ALA A 303 -36.56 20.15 2.01
CA ALA A 303 -37.70 19.40 1.45
C ALA A 303 -37.89 18.04 2.12
N VAL A 304 -36.82 17.51 2.72
CA VAL A 304 -36.81 16.17 3.33
C VAL A 304 -37.25 16.27 4.77
N VAL A 305 -38.30 15.51 5.11
CA VAL A 305 -38.81 15.41 6.48
C VAL A 305 -38.47 14.02 7.04
N GLN A 306 -37.90 14.01 8.23
CA GLN A 306 -37.60 12.78 8.95
C GLN A 306 -38.53 12.65 10.17
N ASN A 307 -39.18 11.53 10.31
CA ASN A 307 -39.99 11.20 11.47
C ASN A 307 -39.63 9.79 11.99
N GLY A 308 -38.76 9.75 12.98
CA GLY A 308 -38.20 8.50 13.47
C GLY A 308 -37.39 7.77 12.42
N HIS A 309 -37.88 6.64 11.93
CA HIS A 309 -37.24 5.85 10.87
C HIS A 309 -37.73 6.18 9.46
N ASP A 310 -38.82 6.94 9.35
CA ASP A 310 -39.46 7.26 8.09
C ASP A 310 -38.87 8.55 7.52
N VAL A 311 -38.45 8.48 6.25
CA VAL A 311 -37.99 9.63 5.48
C VAL A 311 -38.94 9.85 4.32
N PHE A 312 -39.47 11.08 4.21
CA PHE A 312 -40.48 11.39 3.19
C PHE A 312 -40.37 12.86 2.74
N VAL A 313 -40.99 13.11 1.62
CA VAL A 313 -41.17 14.46 1.05
C VAL A 313 -42.64 14.70 0.79
N PHE A 314 -43.04 15.96 0.66
CA PHE A 314 -44.38 16.30 0.21
C PHE A 314 -44.35 16.64 -1.27
N VAL A 315 -45.22 16.00 -2.07
CA VAL A 315 -45.36 16.21 -3.52
C VAL A 315 -46.70 16.90 -3.78
N GLU A 316 -46.72 17.99 -4.51
CA GLU A 316 -47.94 18.67 -4.96
C GLU A 316 -48.61 17.86 -6.09
N THR A 317 -49.75 17.26 -5.80
CA THR A 317 -50.54 16.45 -6.76
C THR A 317 -51.57 17.31 -7.50
N ALA A 318 -52.02 18.40 -6.89
CA ALA A 318 -52.86 19.43 -7.50
C ALA A 318 -52.58 20.77 -6.79
N PRO A 319 -52.92 21.92 -7.37
CA PRO A 319 -52.70 23.22 -6.74
C PRO A 319 -53.17 23.25 -5.30
N GLY A 320 -52.25 23.42 -4.34
CA GLY A 320 -52.53 23.45 -2.90
C GLY A 320 -52.84 22.10 -2.26
N LYS A 321 -52.69 20.97 -2.97
CA LYS A 321 -52.84 19.63 -2.40
C LYS A 321 -51.52 18.90 -2.38
N TYR A 322 -51.07 18.53 -1.20
CA TYR A 322 -49.77 17.88 -0.96
C TYR A 322 -49.99 16.45 -0.49
N GLU A 323 -49.19 15.54 -1.00
CA GLU A 323 -49.25 14.12 -0.63
C GLU A 323 -47.90 13.71 -0.05
N ARG A 324 -47.89 13.07 1.07
CA ARG A 324 -46.73 12.47 1.69
C ARG A 324 -46.24 11.30 0.85
N ARG A 325 -44.95 11.34 0.44
CA ARG A 325 -44.34 10.25 -0.32
C ARG A 325 -43.04 9.81 0.33
N THR A 326 -43.00 8.55 0.73
CA THR A 326 -41.78 7.94 1.31
C THR A 326 -40.68 7.87 0.26
N VAL A 327 -39.47 8.30 0.63
CA VAL A 327 -38.32 8.33 -0.23
C VAL A 327 -37.14 7.61 0.41
N THR A 328 -36.22 7.14 -0.44
CA THR A 328 -34.94 6.61 -0.01
C THR A 328 -33.84 7.61 -0.33
N LEU A 329 -33.12 8.04 0.70
CA LEU A 329 -31.99 8.95 0.53
C LEU A 329 -30.78 8.22 -0.06
N GLY A 330 -29.99 8.95 -0.82
CA GLY A 330 -28.65 8.61 -1.25
C GLY A 330 -27.61 9.37 -0.44
N GLU A 331 -26.73 10.09 -1.13
CA GLU A 331 -25.73 10.95 -0.50
C GLU A 331 -26.38 12.24 0.00
N THR A 332 -26.15 12.59 1.27
CA THR A 332 -26.65 13.81 1.90
C THR A 332 -25.52 14.84 1.94
N ARG A 333 -25.81 16.06 1.46
CA ARG A 333 -24.91 17.21 1.48
C ARG A 333 -25.51 18.32 2.36
N ALA A 334 -24.73 19.37 2.66
CA ALA A 334 -25.15 20.44 3.54
C ALA A 334 -26.49 21.10 3.14
N ASP A 335 -26.71 21.31 1.84
CA ASP A 335 -27.85 22.04 1.31
C ASP A 335 -28.79 21.19 0.44
N THR A 336 -28.40 19.97 0.09
CA THR A 336 -29.15 19.12 -0.84
C THR A 336 -29.04 17.63 -0.48
N ASP A 337 -30.12 16.91 -0.68
CA ASP A 337 -30.22 15.45 -0.52
C ASP A 337 -30.48 14.76 -1.83
N GLU A 338 -29.77 13.66 -2.07
CA GLU A 338 -30.03 12.77 -3.21
C GLU A 338 -31.21 11.84 -2.86
N ILE A 339 -32.16 11.73 -3.79
CA ILE A 339 -33.25 10.77 -3.70
C ILE A 339 -32.99 9.64 -4.71
N THR A 340 -32.82 8.43 -4.18
CA THR A 340 -32.56 7.24 -5.01
C THR A 340 -33.84 6.52 -5.41
N GLN A 341 -34.91 6.63 -4.61
CA GLN A 341 -36.21 6.02 -4.88
C GLN A 341 -37.34 6.88 -4.31
N GLY A 342 -38.49 6.87 -4.94
CA GLY A 342 -39.72 7.50 -4.45
C GLY A 342 -40.18 8.74 -5.21
N LEU A 343 -39.33 9.34 -6.08
CA LEU A 343 -39.71 10.47 -6.92
C LEU A 343 -39.58 10.13 -8.41
N ASN A 344 -40.40 10.78 -9.22
CA ASN A 344 -40.39 10.68 -10.67
C ASN A 344 -39.99 12.01 -11.29
N ASP A 345 -39.57 11.96 -12.55
CA ASP A 345 -39.29 13.15 -13.34
C ASP A 345 -40.53 14.05 -13.48
N GLY A 346 -40.35 15.34 -13.15
CA GLY A 346 -41.42 16.31 -13.21
C GLY A 346 -42.28 16.41 -11.93
N ASP A 347 -42.03 15.62 -10.91
CA ASP A 347 -42.73 15.77 -9.62
C ASP A 347 -42.43 17.18 -9.03
N LYS A 348 -43.46 17.81 -8.47
CA LYS A 348 -43.34 19.09 -7.75
C LYS A 348 -43.18 18.83 -6.26
N VAL A 349 -41.98 18.96 -5.76
CA VAL A 349 -41.64 18.71 -4.34
C VAL A 349 -41.65 20.04 -3.57
N VAL A 350 -42.20 20.02 -2.36
CA VAL A 350 -42.16 21.16 -1.46
C VAL A 350 -40.74 21.40 -1.02
N SER A 351 -40.16 22.52 -1.44
CA SER A 351 -38.77 22.91 -1.15
C SER A 351 -38.62 23.68 0.15
N SER A 352 -39.70 24.37 0.56
CA SER A 352 -39.75 25.14 1.82
C SER A 352 -41.13 25.02 2.46
N GLY A 353 -41.19 24.91 3.77
CA GLY A 353 -42.45 24.75 4.52
C GLY A 353 -42.93 23.32 4.72
N ALA A 354 -42.12 22.31 4.39
CA ALA A 354 -42.46 20.89 4.59
C ALA A 354 -42.79 20.52 6.05
N GLU A 355 -42.16 21.17 7.02
CA GLU A 355 -42.40 21.00 8.43
C GLU A 355 -43.79 21.52 8.88
N LEU A 356 -44.36 22.54 8.18
CA LEU A 356 -45.69 23.04 8.42
C LEU A 356 -46.78 21.99 8.03
N LEU A 357 -46.56 21.39 6.84
CA LEU A 357 -47.47 20.32 6.36
C LEU A 357 -47.44 19.09 7.28
N ARG A 358 -46.25 18.76 7.83
CA ARG A 358 -46.16 17.70 8.83
C ARG A 358 -46.96 18.00 10.09
N ALA A 359 -46.95 19.27 10.54
CA ALA A 359 -47.71 19.66 11.72
C ALA A 359 -49.27 19.63 11.49
N GLU A 360 -49.70 19.89 10.24
CA GLU A 360 -51.10 19.79 9.86
C GLU A 360 -51.59 18.34 9.77
N GLU A 361 -50.78 17.40 9.28
CA GLU A 361 -51.13 15.97 9.24
C GLU A 361 -51.24 15.33 10.65
N ALA A 362 -50.60 15.91 11.63
CA ALA A 362 -50.56 15.40 13.00
C ALA A 362 -51.75 15.85 13.87
N GLN A 363 -52.66 16.70 13.36
CA GLN A 363 -53.87 17.17 14.01
C GLN A 363 -55.10 16.39 13.51
#